data_4b630de490a0893c87521f7a1d7618f3
#
_entry.id   4b630de490a0893c87521f7a1d7618f3
#
_cell.length_a   1.000
_cell.length_b   1.000
_cell.length_c   1.000
_cell.angle_alpha   90.00
_cell.angle_beta   90.00
_cell.angle_gamma   90.00
#
_symmetry.space_group_name_H-M   'P 1'
#
loop_
_entity.id
_entity.type
_entity.pdbx_description
1 polymer ?
#
loop_
_entity_poly.entity_id
_entity_poly.type
_entity_poly.pdbx_seq_one_letter_code
_entity_poly.pdbx_strand_id
1 'polypeptide(L)'
;MKSFVTLIGAAALAAFSFTASFAHAQAARSDMVPNFARGEQIYMQMCMACHGVAGNSTLPENPSLAGQFYEYTLKQLRDYKSGRRQNAIMQGFAAALTDDDKRDVSHWLARQTPAPNYARDPELVREGERIWRAGLADRNIASCMACHGPAGRGIPPLYPRLAGQHARYTADQMMQFRSGARANSPEMARIARHMTDREILAVSDFIAGLR
;
A
#
# COMPACT_ATOMS: atom_id res chain seq x y z
N MET A 1 26.04 68.24 34.06
CA MET A 1 26.31 67.43 32.86
C MET A 1 26.02 65.98 33.23
N LYS A 2 24.84 65.47 32.86
CA LYS A 2 24.47 64.09 33.16
C LYS A 2 24.32 63.33 31.81
N SER A 3 25.13 62.29 31.67
CA SER A 3 25.22 61.48 30.45
C SER A 3 23.94 60.64 30.25
N PHE A 4 23.34 60.76 29.09
CA PHE A 4 22.37 59.82 28.52
C PHE A 4 23.17 58.79 27.71
N VAL A 5 23.16 57.53 28.10
CA VAL A 5 23.65 56.40 27.31
C VAL A 5 22.52 55.37 27.11
N THR A 6 21.96 55.45 25.99
CA THR A 6 21.49 54.44 25.02
C THR A 6 20.95 53.09 25.54
N LEU A 7 19.64 52.94 25.46
CA LEU A 7 18.89 51.68 25.43
C LEU A 7 18.42 51.42 23.99
N ILE A 8 19.30 50.95 23.09
CA ILE A 8 18.96 50.56 21.70
C ILE A 8 19.67 49.25 21.33
N GLY A 9 19.61 48.26 22.16
CA GLY A 9 20.35 47.00 21.87
C GLY A 9 19.55 45.70 21.98
N ALA A 10 18.37 45.72 22.58
CA ALA A 10 17.68 44.45 22.92
C ALA A 10 16.57 44.04 21.95
N ALA A 11 16.04 44.95 21.12
CA ALA A 11 14.88 44.64 20.25
C ALA A 11 15.26 43.94 18.95
N ALA A 12 16.47 44.08 18.43
CA ALA A 12 16.90 43.49 17.17
C ALA A 12 17.18 41.99 17.23
N LEU A 13 17.63 41.47 18.39
CA LEU A 13 17.94 40.04 18.58
C LEU A 13 16.72 39.16 18.74
N ALA A 14 15.59 39.68 19.28
CA ALA A 14 14.35 38.93 19.43
C ALA A 14 13.61 38.71 18.10
N ALA A 15 13.69 39.64 17.14
CA ALA A 15 13.03 39.53 15.84
C ALA A 15 13.68 38.46 14.94
N PHE A 16 15.00 38.28 15.04
CA PHE A 16 15.72 37.28 14.20
C PHE A 16 15.46 35.83 14.65
N SER A 17 15.25 35.59 15.93
CA SER A 17 14.95 34.27 16.48
C SER A 17 13.54 33.81 16.13
N PHE A 18 12.57 34.73 15.96
CA PHE A 18 11.19 34.40 15.63
C PHE A 18 10.99 34.03 14.17
N THR A 19 11.70 34.69 13.26
CA THR A 19 11.61 34.39 11.81
C THR A 19 12.25 33.04 11.46
N ALA A 20 13.34 32.65 12.12
CA ALA A 20 13.97 31.34 11.90
C ALA A 20 13.07 30.19 12.33
N SER A 21 12.32 30.31 13.43
CA SER A 21 11.40 29.29 13.92
C SER A 21 10.20 29.06 12.99
N PHE A 22 9.67 30.12 12.38
CA PHE A 22 8.58 29.99 11.40
C PHE A 22 9.05 29.35 10.10
N ALA A 23 10.24 29.67 9.62
CA ALA A 23 10.81 29.07 8.42
C ALA A 23 11.06 27.56 8.59
N HIS A 24 11.55 27.12 9.74
CA HIS A 24 11.72 25.70 10.05
C HIS A 24 10.39 24.94 10.18
N ALA A 25 9.36 25.55 10.76
CA ALA A 25 8.03 24.96 10.87
C ALA A 25 7.32 24.85 9.51
N GLN A 26 7.57 25.78 8.63
CA GLN A 26 7.03 25.77 7.26
C GLN A 26 7.73 24.73 6.37
N ALA A 27 9.06 24.61 6.47
CA ALA A 27 9.82 23.56 5.81
C ALA A 27 9.38 22.17 6.26
N ALA A 28 9.27 21.94 7.57
CA ALA A 28 8.79 20.66 8.12
C ALA A 28 7.35 20.30 7.72
N ARG A 29 6.50 21.30 7.43
CA ARG A 29 5.14 21.06 6.88
C ARG A 29 5.14 20.75 5.39
N SER A 30 6.00 21.38 4.61
CA SER A 30 6.15 21.09 3.18
C SER A 30 6.65 19.66 2.93
N ASP A 31 7.49 19.14 3.82
CA ASP A 31 8.03 17.78 3.73
C ASP A 31 6.99 16.69 4.06
N MET A 32 5.85 17.06 4.67
CA MET A 32 4.75 16.12 4.94
C MET A 32 3.70 16.08 3.81
N VAL A 33 3.70 17.04 2.89
CA VAL A 33 2.76 17.07 1.77
C VAL A 33 3.32 16.21 0.62
N PRO A 34 2.56 15.22 0.12
CA PRO A 34 3.04 14.37 -0.97
C PRO A 34 3.23 15.16 -2.25
N ASN A 35 4.37 14.94 -2.91
CA ASN A 35 4.66 15.49 -4.22
C ASN A 35 4.19 14.51 -5.31
N PHE A 36 3.02 14.78 -5.88
CA PHE A 36 2.41 13.90 -6.88
C PHE A 36 3.19 13.85 -8.20
N ALA A 37 3.78 14.95 -8.65
CA ALA A 37 4.59 14.98 -9.87
C ALA A 37 5.87 14.12 -9.71
N ARG A 38 6.50 14.19 -8.53
CA ARG A 38 7.62 13.32 -8.19
C ARG A 38 7.19 11.85 -8.11
N GLY A 39 6.04 11.57 -7.49
CA GLY A 39 5.48 10.22 -7.41
C GLY A 39 5.23 9.61 -8.79
N GLU A 40 4.68 10.38 -9.72
CA GLU A 40 4.50 9.98 -11.12
C GLU A 40 5.83 9.70 -11.81
N GLN A 41 6.80 10.60 -11.68
CA GLN A 41 8.12 10.43 -12.27
C GLN A 41 8.80 9.15 -11.78
N ILE A 42 8.80 8.89 -10.48
CA ILE A 42 9.34 7.67 -9.89
C ILE A 42 8.62 6.45 -10.45
N TYR A 43 7.29 6.49 -10.50
CA TYR A 43 6.49 5.39 -11.02
C TYR A 43 6.86 5.05 -12.47
N MET A 44 6.90 6.04 -13.33
CA MET A 44 7.22 5.88 -14.75
C MET A 44 8.63 5.31 -14.99
N GLN A 45 9.60 5.72 -14.18
CA GLN A 45 11.00 5.30 -14.34
C GLN A 45 11.30 3.92 -13.73
N MET A 46 10.65 3.56 -12.63
CA MET A 46 11.06 2.40 -11.83
C MET A 46 10.00 1.30 -11.73
N CYS A 47 8.71 1.62 -11.87
CA CYS A 47 7.63 0.70 -11.53
C CYS A 47 6.82 0.23 -12.73
N MET A 48 6.64 1.11 -13.72
CA MET A 48 5.71 0.93 -14.84
C MET A 48 5.99 -0.33 -15.66
N ALA A 49 7.26 -0.67 -15.89
CA ALA A 49 7.64 -1.83 -16.70
C ALA A 49 7.05 -3.15 -16.18
N CYS A 50 6.86 -3.28 -14.86
CA CYS A 50 6.32 -4.49 -14.24
C CYS A 50 4.87 -4.32 -13.77
N HIS A 51 4.48 -3.11 -13.35
CA HIS A 51 3.16 -2.86 -12.77
C HIS A 51 2.17 -2.17 -13.73
N GLY A 52 2.58 -1.98 -15.00
CA GLY A 52 1.73 -1.48 -16.08
C GLY A 52 1.49 0.03 -16.04
N VAL A 53 0.75 0.52 -17.02
CA VAL A 53 0.40 1.94 -17.12
C VAL A 53 -0.49 2.34 -15.95
N ALA A 54 -0.14 3.43 -15.29
CA ALA A 54 -0.88 3.98 -14.15
C ALA A 54 -1.18 2.95 -13.04
N GLY A 55 -0.31 1.95 -12.84
CA GLY A 55 -0.51 0.92 -11.82
C GLY A 55 -1.45 -0.22 -12.22
N ASN A 56 -1.81 -0.32 -13.49
CA ASN A 56 -2.67 -1.40 -14.00
C ASN A 56 -1.81 -2.44 -14.73
N SER A 57 -1.36 -3.45 -14.00
CA SER A 57 -0.54 -4.52 -14.54
C SER A 57 -1.30 -5.39 -15.54
N THR A 58 -0.63 -5.78 -16.61
CA THR A 58 -1.11 -6.80 -17.55
C THR A 58 -0.47 -8.18 -17.29
N LEU A 59 0.49 -8.24 -16.37
CA LEU A 59 1.21 -9.46 -16.00
C LEU A 59 0.56 -10.09 -14.77
N PRO A 60 0.03 -11.33 -14.87
CA PRO A 60 -0.72 -11.95 -13.77
C PRO A 60 0.08 -12.16 -12.48
N GLU A 61 1.39 -12.24 -12.55
CA GLU A 61 2.31 -12.41 -11.42
C GLU A 61 2.59 -11.08 -10.70
N ASN A 62 2.47 -9.97 -11.42
CA ASN A 62 2.74 -8.64 -10.89
C ASN A 62 1.43 -7.96 -10.49
N PRO A 63 1.31 -7.44 -9.27
CA PRO A 63 0.04 -6.85 -8.84
C PRO A 63 -0.30 -5.56 -9.57
N SER A 64 -1.58 -5.34 -9.83
CA SER A 64 -2.12 -4.02 -10.06
C SER A 64 -2.03 -3.20 -8.78
N LEU A 65 -1.58 -1.95 -8.89
CA LEU A 65 -1.34 -1.03 -7.77
C LEU A 65 -2.29 0.17 -7.78
N ALA A 66 -2.98 0.40 -8.90
CA ALA A 66 -3.91 1.51 -9.08
C ALA A 66 -5.02 1.50 -8.02
N GLY A 67 -5.29 2.67 -7.41
CA GLY A 67 -6.33 2.84 -6.41
C GLY A 67 -6.12 2.08 -5.11
N GLN A 68 -4.91 1.59 -4.85
CA GLN A 68 -4.56 1.02 -3.55
C GLN A 68 -4.32 2.14 -2.54
N PHE A 69 -4.68 1.92 -1.28
CA PHE A 69 -4.44 2.89 -0.21
C PHE A 69 -2.96 3.22 -0.09
N TYR A 70 -2.66 4.50 0.05
CA TYR A 70 -1.27 4.94 0.13
C TYR A 70 -0.56 4.35 1.35
N GLU A 71 -1.25 4.21 2.48
CA GLU A 71 -0.69 3.64 3.70
C GLU A 71 -0.27 2.19 3.50
N TYR A 72 -1.09 1.42 2.78
CA TYR A 72 -0.77 0.04 2.46
C TYR A 72 0.43 -0.05 1.51
N THR A 73 0.44 0.74 0.43
CA THR A 73 1.55 0.75 -0.53
C THR A 73 2.85 1.18 0.14
N LEU A 74 2.81 2.26 0.93
CA LEU A 74 3.94 2.74 1.71
C LEU A 74 4.46 1.68 2.69
N LYS A 75 3.55 1.02 3.42
CA LYS A 75 3.89 -0.10 4.30
C LYS A 75 4.59 -1.22 3.52
N GLN A 76 4.07 -1.63 2.36
CA GLN A 76 4.68 -2.71 1.59
C GLN A 76 6.09 -2.33 1.11
N LEU A 77 6.31 -1.12 0.63
CA LEU A 77 7.64 -0.65 0.21
C LEU A 77 8.62 -0.62 1.39
N ARG A 78 8.18 -0.19 2.57
CA ARG A 78 9.00 -0.24 3.80
C ARG A 78 9.29 -1.67 4.25
N ASP A 79 8.30 -2.56 4.15
CA ASP A 79 8.47 -3.97 4.51
C ASP A 79 9.44 -4.69 3.56
N TYR A 80 9.43 -4.38 2.28
CA TYR A 80 10.45 -4.86 1.34
C TYR A 80 11.83 -4.32 1.68
N LYS A 81 11.97 -3.02 1.91
CA LYS A 81 13.27 -2.41 2.27
C LYS A 81 13.88 -3.00 3.54
N SER A 82 13.04 -3.31 4.54
CA SER A 82 13.48 -3.87 5.82
C SER A 82 13.60 -5.41 5.82
N GLY A 83 13.21 -6.10 4.73
CA GLY A 83 13.21 -7.56 4.67
C GLY A 83 12.01 -8.23 5.37
N ARG A 84 11.09 -7.47 5.98
CA ARG A 84 9.86 -8.02 6.59
C ARG A 84 8.91 -8.64 5.57
N ARG A 85 8.99 -8.20 4.31
CA ARG A 85 8.39 -8.85 3.16
C ARG A 85 9.49 -9.19 2.17
N GLN A 86 9.58 -10.46 1.79
CA GLN A 86 10.67 -10.94 0.94
C GLN A 86 10.20 -11.05 -0.51
N ASN A 87 10.97 -10.47 -1.40
CA ASN A 87 10.96 -10.62 -2.85
C ASN A 87 12.19 -9.88 -3.37
N ALA A 88 13.16 -10.60 -3.94
CA ALA A 88 14.47 -10.05 -4.31
C ALA A 88 14.36 -8.83 -5.25
N ILE A 89 13.43 -8.88 -6.22
CA ILE A 89 13.21 -7.79 -7.17
C ILE A 89 12.70 -6.55 -6.43
N MET A 90 11.62 -6.70 -5.65
CA MET A 90 11.00 -5.58 -4.94
C MET A 90 11.89 -5.03 -3.81
N GLN A 91 12.73 -5.86 -3.19
CA GLN A 91 13.71 -5.40 -2.21
C GLN A 91 14.74 -4.46 -2.86
N GLY A 92 15.24 -4.80 -4.05
CA GLY A 92 16.15 -3.93 -4.80
C GLY A 92 15.54 -2.56 -5.11
N PHE A 93 14.32 -2.53 -5.65
CA PHE A 93 13.62 -1.27 -5.93
C PHE A 93 13.31 -0.48 -4.65
N ALA A 94 12.81 -1.14 -3.62
CA ALA A 94 12.47 -0.46 -2.36
C ALA A 94 13.69 0.07 -1.61
N ALA A 95 14.86 -0.58 -1.75
CA ALA A 95 16.13 -0.11 -1.17
C ALA A 95 16.61 1.20 -1.82
N ALA A 96 16.43 1.33 -3.15
CA ALA A 96 16.84 2.50 -3.91
C ALA A 96 15.98 3.76 -3.61
N LEU A 97 14.78 3.59 -3.07
CA LEU A 97 13.88 4.69 -2.75
C LEU A 97 14.17 5.29 -1.37
N THR A 98 14.14 6.63 -1.28
CA THR A 98 14.06 7.36 0.00
C THR A 98 12.68 7.16 0.63
N ASP A 99 12.49 7.58 1.87
CA ASP A 99 11.16 7.48 2.51
C ASP A 99 10.16 8.48 1.89
N ASP A 100 10.65 9.64 1.42
CA ASP A 100 9.83 10.60 0.67
C ASP A 100 9.42 10.05 -0.70
N ASP A 101 10.34 9.40 -1.42
CA ASP A 101 10.02 8.74 -2.69
C ASP A 101 8.92 7.68 -2.52
N LYS A 102 9.02 6.85 -1.47
CA LYS A 102 8.00 5.84 -1.14
C LYS A 102 6.66 6.47 -0.83
N ARG A 103 6.65 7.58 -0.06
CA ARG A 103 5.44 8.34 0.25
C ARG A 103 4.81 8.89 -1.03
N ASP A 104 5.59 9.58 -1.85
CA ASP A 104 5.11 10.30 -3.02
C ASP A 104 4.52 9.33 -4.07
N VAL A 105 5.23 8.24 -4.38
CA VAL A 105 4.72 7.22 -5.31
C VAL A 105 3.49 6.50 -4.76
N SER A 106 3.41 6.28 -3.45
CA SER A 106 2.24 5.65 -2.83
C SER A 106 1.00 6.53 -2.93
N HIS A 107 1.13 7.83 -2.70
CA HIS A 107 0.04 8.79 -2.87
C HIS A 107 -0.37 8.98 -4.33
N TRP A 108 0.59 8.95 -5.26
CA TRP A 108 0.27 9.02 -6.69
C TRP A 108 -0.53 7.79 -7.13
N LEU A 109 -0.12 6.58 -6.73
CA LEU A 109 -0.81 5.33 -7.02
C LEU A 109 -2.23 5.28 -6.46
N ALA A 110 -2.44 5.82 -5.26
CA ALA A 110 -3.75 5.87 -4.64
C ALA A 110 -4.80 6.68 -5.43
N ARG A 111 -4.35 7.60 -6.29
CA ARG A 111 -5.22 8.41 -7.16
C ARG A 111 -5.49 7.77 -8.52
N GLN A 112 -4.79 6.68 -8.86
CA GLN A 112 -4.98 6.03 -10.15
C GLN A 112 -6.29 5.24 -10.17
N THR A 113 -6.94 5.20 -11.33
CA THR A 113 -8.18 4.42 -11.51
C THR A 113 -7.84 2.96 -11.77
N PRO A 114 -8.32 2.02 -10.94
CA PRO A 114 -8.14 0.60 -11.20
C PRO A 114 -8.86 0.16 -12.47
N ALA A 115 -8.15 -0.52 -13.36
CA ALA A 115 -8.76 -1.18 -14.50
C ALA A 115 -9.59 -2.40 -14.02
N PRO A 116 -10.68 -2.72 -14.69
CA PRO A 116 -11.44 -3.93 -14.40
C PRO A 116 -10.62 -5.18 -14.72
N ASN A 117 -10.79 -6.22 -13.92
CA ASN A 117 -10.30 -7.56 -14.19
C ASN A 117 -11.49 -8.53 -14.11
N TYR A 118 -11.30 -9.80 -14.46
CA TYR A 118 -12.39 -10.75 -14.61
C TYR A 118 -12.02 -12.09 -13.96
N ALA A 119 -13.01 -12.68 -13.30
CA ALA A 119 -12.98 -14.08 -12.92
C ALA A 119 -13.08 -14.95 -14.19
N ARG A 120 -12.51 -16.13 -14.14
CA ARG A 120 -12.36 -16.99 -15.34
C ARG A 120 -13.08 -18.33 -15.24
N ASP A 121 -13.22 -18.86 -14.02
CA ASP A 121 -13.79 -20.18 -13.77
C ASP A 121 -15.09 -20.04 -12.97
N PRO A 122 -16.28 -20.33 -13.60
CA PRO A 122 -17.56 -20.21 -12.91
C PRO A 122 -17.73 -21.12 -11.70
N GLU A 123 -17.04 -22.26 -11.62
CA GLU A 123 -17.09 -23.15 -10.46
C GLU A 123 -16.28 -22.56 -9.30
N LEU A 124 -15.06 -22.11 -9.59
CA LEU A 124 -14.22 -21.43 -8.60
C LEU A 124 -14.89 -20.14 -8.09
N VAL A 125 -15.55 -19.40 -8.97
CA VAL A 125 -16.29 -18.18 -8.57
C VAL A 125 -17.37 -18.47 -7.55
N ARG A 126 -18.20 -19.51 -7.75
CA ARG A 126 -19.25 -19.87 -6.78
C ARG A 126 -18.69 -20.30 -5.43
N GLU A 127 -17.64 -21.09 -5.44
CA GLU A 127 -16.95 -21.49 -4.22
C GLU A 127 -16.25 -20.29 -3.53
N GLY A 128 -15.57 -19.47 -4.31
CA GLY A 128 -14.89 -18.27 -3.84
C GLY A 128 -15.84 -17.23 -3.26
N GLU A 129 -17.01 -17.03 -3.88
CA GLU A 129 -18.04 -16.14 -3.35
C GLU A 129 -18.53 -16.59 -1.97
N ARG A 130 -18.78 -17.89 -1.82
CA ARG A 130 -19.19 -18.45 -0.51
C ARG A 130 -18.13 -18.21 0.55
N ILE A 131 -16.85 -18.49 0.24
CA ILE A 131 -15.74 -18.25 1.14
C ILE A 131 -15.60 -16.76 1.46
N TRP A 132 -15.69 -15.90 0.44
CA TRP A 132 -15.61 -14.45 0.60
C TRP A 132 -16.65 -13.91 1.57
N ARG A 133 -17.93 -14.36 1.40
CA ARG A 133 -19.05 -13.85 2.17
C ARG A 133 -19.19 -14.47 3.56
N ALA A 134 -19.00 -15.78 3.67
CA ALA A 134 -19.30 -16.54 4.88
C ALA A 134 -18.05 -17.01 5.66
N GLY A 135 -16.88 -17.05 5.02
CA GLY A 135 -15.71 -17.71 5.57
C GLY A 135 -15.89 -19.24 5.60
N LEU A 136 -15.14 -19.89 6.47
CA LEU A 136 -15.18 -21.34 6.72
C LEU A 136 -15.21 -21.57 8.23
N ALA A 137 -16.43 -21.59 8.78
CA ALA A 137 -16.65 -21.61 10.24
C ALA A 137 -16.11 -22.87 10.94
N ASP A 138 -16.14 -24.01 10.25
CA ASP A 138 -15.60 -25.29 10.70
C ASP A 138 -14.09 -25.25 10.98
N ARG A 139 -13.38 -24.31 10.39
CA ARG A 139 -11.93 -24.11 10.54
C ARG A 139 -11.55 -22.74 11.11
N ASN A 140 -12.51 -22.02 11.67
CA ASN A 140 -12.33 -20.67 12.21
C ASN A 140 -11.72 -19.67 11.20
N ILE A 141 -12.07 -19.79 9.92
CA ILE A 141 -11.70 -18.85 8.89
C ILE A 141 -12.82 -17.81 8.75
N ALA A 142 -12.53 -16.58 9.17
CA ALA A 142 -13.46 -15.46 9.05
C ALA A 142 -13.75 -15.12 7.57
N SER A 143 -14.91 -14.55 7.30
CA SER A 143 -15.23 -14.05 5.97
C SER A 143 -14.24 -12.96 5.53
N CYS A 144 -13.80 -13.03 4.28
CA CYS A 144 -12.85 -12.05 3.75
C CYS A 144 -13.47 -10.64 3.70
N MET A 145 -14.78 -10.57 3.40
CA MET A 145 -15.53 -9.32 3.33
C MET A 145 -15.59 -8.56 4.67
N ALA A 146 -15.44 -9.25 5.80
CA ALA A 146 -15.48 -8.60 7.12
C ALA A 146 -14.33 -7.59 7.31
N CYS A 147 -13.18 -7.87 6.70
CA CYS A 147 -12.01 -7.00 6.76
C CYS A 147 -11.79 -6.23 5.46
N HIS A 148 -11.99 -6.88 4.30
CA HIS A 148 -11.71 -6.25 3.00
C HIS A 148 -12.92 -5.56 2.36
N GLY A 149 -14.06 -5.52 3.07
CA GLY A 149 -15.31 -4.94 2.60
C GLY A 149 -16.06 -5.84 1.60
N PRO A 150 -17.39 -5.69 1.46
CA PRO A 150 -18.23 -6.60 0.68
C PRO A 150 -17.85 -6.60 -0.82
N ALA A 151 -17.44 -5.47 -1.37
CA ALA A 151 -16.98 -5.31 -2.74
C ALA A 151 -15.43 -5.40 -2.87
N GLY A 152 -14.71 -5.82 -1.84
CA GLY A 152 -13.25 -5.93 -1.87
C GLY A 152 -12.51 -4.60 -2.02
N ARG A 153 -13.18 -3.47 -1.72
CA ARG A 153 -12.57 -2.15 -1.84
C ARG A 153 -11.61 -1.81 -0.71
N GLY A 154 -11.56 -2.67 0.32
CA GLY A 154 -10.73 -2.49 1.51
C GLY A 154 -11.33 -1.54 2.54
N ILE A 155 -10.63 -1.42 3.67
CA ILE A 155 -10.95 -0.48 4.77
C ILE A 155 -9.64 0.18 5.21
N PRO A 156 -9.37 1.44 4.80
CA PRO A 156 -8.14 2.11 5.17
C PRO A 156 -8.07 2.38 6.68
N PRO A 157 -6.87 2.48 7.26
CA PRO A 157 -5.57 2.22 6.63
C PRO A 157 -5.14 0.75 6.68
N LEU A 158 -5.93 -0.12 7.32
CA LEU A 158 -5.50 -1.46 7.75
C LEU A 158 -5.67 -2.54 6.67
N TYR A 159 -6.81 -2.54 5.98
CA TYR A 159 -7.17 -3.64 5.08
C TYR A 159 -7.14 -3.19 3.62
N PRO A 160 -6.24 -3.74 2.80
CA PRO A 160 -6.05 -3.29 1.43
C PRO A 160 -7.26 -3.58 0.53
N ARG A 161 -7.35 -2.77 -0.53
CA ARG A 161 -8.19 -3.08 -1.68
C ARG A 161 -7.71 -4.38 -2.32
N LEU A 162 -8.64 -5.28 -2.63
CA LEU A 162 -8.41 -6.55 -3.34
C LEU A 162 -9.17 -6.63 -4.66
N ALA A 163 -10.28 -5.89 -4.78
CA ALA A 163 -11.17 -5.93 -5.96
C ALA A 163 -10.39 -5.72 -7.26
N GLY A 164 -10.57 -6.61 -8.21
CA GLY A 164 -9.93 -6.57 -9.51
C GLY A 164 -8.46 -6.94 -9.53
N GLN A 165 -7.90 -7.44 -8.42
CA GLN A 165 -6.51 -7.92 -8.41
C GLN A 165 -6.38 -9.21 -9.21
N HIS A 166 -5.23 -9.46 -9.80
CA HIS A 166 -4.95 -10.69 -10.52
C HIS A 166 -5.14 -11.93 -9.64
N ALA A 167 -5.91 -12.90 -10.13
CA ALA A 167 -6.16 -14.16 -9.42
C ALA A 167 -4.85 -14.89 -9.11
N ARG A 168 -3.92 -14.94 -10.07
CA ARG A 168 -2.60 -15.57 -9.88
C ARG A 168 -1.83 -14.90 -8.76
N TYR A 169 -1.68 -13.58 -8.80
CA TYR A 169 -0.98 -12.85 -7.73
C TYR A 169 -1.64 -13.06 -6.36
N THR A 170 -2.98 -12.99 -6.30
CA THR A 170 -3.72 -13.19 -5.05
C THR A 170 -3.48 -14.59 -4.49
N ALA A 171 -3.57 -15.63 -5.32
CA ALA A 171 -3.30 -17.01 -4.92
C ALA A 171 -1.86 -17.20 -4.41
N ASP A 172 -0.88 -16.68 -5.14
CA ASP A 172 0.54 -16.76 -4.74
C ASP A 172 0.77 -16.05 -3.39
N GLN A 173 0.13 -14.91 -3.15
CA GLN A 173 0.25 -14.22 -1.86
C GLN A 173 -0.41 -15.00 -0.72
N MET A 174 -1.56 -15.62 -0.95
CA MET A 174 -2.23 -16.47 0.04
C MET A 174 -1.38 -17.70 0.38
N MET A 175 -0.79 -18.34 -0.62
CA MET A 175 0.13 -19.48 -0.43
C MET A 175 1.38 -19.06 0.35
N GLN A 176 1.92 -17.87 0.08
CA GLN A 176 3.06 -17.33 0.83
C GLN A 176 2.69 -17.01 2.29
N PHE A 177 1.51 -16.47 2.57
CA PHE A 177 1.03 -16.30 3.94
C PHE A 177 0.85 -17.64 4.65
N ARG A 178 0.32 -18.66 3.97
CA ARG A 178 0.14 -20.00 4.51
C ARG A 178 1.46 -20.67 4.86
N SER A 179 2.46 -20.56 3.98
CA SER A 179 3.79 -21.17 4.20
C SER A 179 4.68 -20.36 5.16
N GLY A 180 4.31 -19.12 5.49
CA GLY A 180 5.14 -18.22 6.28
C GLY A 180 6.20 -17.46 5.47
N ALA A 181 6.34 -17.69 4.17
CA ALA A 181 7.25 -16.93 3.30
C ALA A 181 6.88 -15.44 3.23
N ARG A 182 5.59 -15.12 3.39
CA ARG A 182 5.11 -13.77 3.63
C ARG A 182 4.58 -13.66 5.06
N ALA A 183 5.32 -12.99 5.94
CA ALA A 183 5.03 -12.92 7.37
C ALA A 183 4.64 -11.52 7.87
N ASN A 184 4.45 -10.55 6.95
CA ASN A 184 4.22 -9.15 7.30
C ASN A 184 2.75 -8.79 7.65
N SER A 185 1.88 -9.81 7.82
CA SER A 185 0.54 -9.72 8.38
C SER A 185 0.19 -11.02 9.12
N PRO A 186 0.26 -11.02 10.45
CA PRO A 186 -0.12 -12.18 11.28
C PRO A 186 -1.58 -12.60 11.08
N GLU A 187 -2.49 -11.65 10.81
CA GLU A 187 -3.90 -11.91 10.54
C GLU A 187 -4.07 -12.77 9.29
N MET A 188 -3.42 -12.35 8.18
CA MET A 188 -3.49 -13.09 6.92
C MET A 188 -2.82 -14.46 7.02
N ALA A 189 -1.74 -14.59 7.78
CA ALA A 189 -1.09 -15.86 8.02
C ALA A 189 -2.02 -16.84 8.79
N ARG A 190 -2.79 -16.35 9.78
CA ARG A 190 -3.79 -17.17 10.49
C ARG A 190 -4.92 -17.62 9.57
N ILE A 191 -5.44 -16.72 8.73
CA ILE A 191 -6.50 -17.03 7.76
C ILE A 191 -6.01 -18.08 6.76
N ALA A 192 -4.86 -17.84 6.13
CA ALA A 192 -4.35 -18.68 5.06
C ALA A 192 -3.91 -20.08 5.54
N ARG A 193 -3.44 -20.20 6.79
CA ARG A 193 -2.89 -21.46 7.36
C ARG A 193 -3.79 -22.67 7.16
N HIS A 194 -5.09 -22.46 7.26
CA HIS A 194 -6.08 -23.55 7.25
C HIS A 194 -6.83 -23.66 5.91
N MET A 195 -6.44 -22.90 4.90
CA MET A 195 -7.05 -22.98 3.57
C MET A 195 -6.35 -24.01 2.69
N THR A 196 -7.13 -24.76 1.92
CA THR A 196 -6.63 -25.66 0.88
C THR A 196 -6.24 -24.88 -0.37
N ASP A 197 -5.46 -25.50 -1.27
CA ASP A 197 -5.10 -24.88 -2.56
C ASP A 197 -6.33 -24.50 -3.37
N ARG A 198 -7.34 -25.41 -3.44
CA ARG A 198 -8.59 -25.17 -4.15
C ARG A 198 -9.33 -23.94 -3.61
N GLU A 199 -9.44 -23.79 -2.31
CA GLU A 199 -10.09 -22.64 -1.67
C GLU A 199 -9.35 -21.33 -1.91
N ILE A 200 -8.02 -21.37 -1.89
CA ILE A 200 -7.17 -20.21 -2.22
C ILE A 200 -7.40 -19.83 -3.69
N LEU A 201 -7.41 -20.80 -4.63
CA LEU A 201 -7.67 -20.52 -6.02
C LEU A 201 -9.08 -19.98 -6.23
N ALA A 202 -10.09 -20.57 -5.58
CA ALA A 202 -11.48 -20.16 -5.69
C ALA A 202 -11.68 -18.70 -5.22
N VAL A 203 -11.22 -18.34 -4.03
CA VAL A 203 -11.37 -16.97 -3.53
C VAL A 203 -10.56 -15.97 -4.36
N SER A 204 -9.42 -16.39 -4.90
CA SER A 204 -8.58 -15.53 -5.75
C SER A 204 -9.22 -15.22 -7.10
N ASP A 205 -9.89 -16.21 -7.72
CA ASP A 205 -10.60 -15.98 -8.97
C ASP A 205 -11.85 -15.11 -8.74
N PHE A 206 -12.59 -15.33 -7.65
CA PHE A 206 -13.70 -14.46 -7.27
C PHE A 206 -13.26 -13.00 -7.05
N ILE A 207 -12.15 -12.78 -6.35
CA ILE A 207 -11.56 -11.44 -6.10
C ILE A 207 -11.24 -10.72 -7.41
N ALA A 208 -10.75 -11.42 -8.42
CA ALA A 208 -10.45 -10.82 -9.72
C ALA A 208 -11.70 -10.22 -10.40
N GLY A 209 -12.87 -10.80 -10.16
CA GLY A 209 -14.15 -10.30 -10.67
C GLY A 209 -14.84 -9.23 -9.82
N LEU A 210 -14.38 -8.95 -8.58
CA LEU A 210 -14.99 -7.95 -7.71
C LEU A 210 -14.81 -6.51 -8.23
N ARG A 211 -15.84 -5.67 -8.02
CA ARG A 211 -15.89 -4.24 -8.45
C ARG A 211 -16.46 -3.31 -7.38
#